data_d73228dde746698e4eb31354efd6bd27
#
_entry.id   d73228dde746698e4eb31354efd6bd27
#
_cell.length_a   1.000
_cell.length_b   1.000
_cell.length_c   1.000
_cell.angle_alpha   90.00
_cell.angle_beta   90.00
_cell.angle_gamma   90.00
#
_symmetry.space_group_name_H-M   'P 1'
#
loop_
_entity.id
_entity.type
_entity.pdbx_description
1 polymer ?
#
loop_
_entity_poly.entity_id
_entity_poly.type
_entity_poly.pdbx_seq_one_letter_code
_entity_poly.pdbx_strand_id
1 'polypeptide(L)'
;MKNKYLSKIQAATKIFKEKKIPLTSREIVEIAMRRNLIKVNGKTPQATMNADFINEGIRRKKRRLKPRFAKTSDGKWRYDGD
;
A
#
# COMPACT_ATOMS: atom_id res chain seq x y z
N MET A 1 18.57 -16.42 -7.43
CA MET A 1 18.70 -15.00 -7.20
C MET A 1 17.48 -14.44 -6.47
N LYS A 2 17.69 -13.63 -5.50
CA LYS A 2 16.59 -13.10 -4.73
C LYS A 2 15.86 -11.99 -5.46
N ASN A 3 14.57 -11.96 -5.27
CA ASN A 3 13.74 -10.89 -5.77
C ASN A 3 14.03 -9.62 -4.98
N LYS A 4 14.40 -8.56 -5.68
CA LYS A 4 14.70 -7.28 -5.04
C LYS A 4 13.46 -6.44 -4.81
N TYR A 5 12.34 -6.84 -5.37
CA TYR A 5 11.13 -6.05 -5.30
C TYR A 5 10.30 -6.47 -4.09
N LEU A 6 9.63 -5.49 -3.51
CA LEU A 6 8.68 -5.72 -2.44
C LEU A 6 7.30 -5.94 -3.02
N SER A 7 6.41 -6.54 -2.24
CA SER A 7 5.00 -6.55 -2.62
C SER A 7 4.46 -5.13 -2.51
N LYS A 8 3.31 -4.88 -3.11
CA LYS A 8 2.70 -3.55 -3.04
C LYS A 8 2.42 -3.15 -1.59
N ILE A 9 1.95 -4.09 -0.79
CA ILE A 9 1.67 -3.82 0.62
C ILE A 9 2.95 -3.52 1.39
N GLN A 10 4.01 -4.26 1.14
CA GLN A 10 5.28 -4.01 1.81
C GLN A 10 5.86 -2.65 1.42
N ALA A 11 5.78 -2.31 0.15
CA ALA A 11 6.26 -1.01 -0.32
C ALA A 11 5.46 0.12 0.29
N ALA A 12 4.13 -0.01 0.34
CA ALA A 12 3.28 1.01 0.93
C ALA A 12 3.60 1.19 2.42
N THR A 13 3.78 0.09 3.14
CA THR A 13 4.12 0.15 4.56
C THR A 13 5.42 0.92 4.77
N LYS A 14 6.42 0.63 3.97
CA LYS A 14 7.71 1.31 4.07
C LYS A 14 7.57 2.80 3.81
N ILE A 15 6.80 3.18 2.79
CA ILE A 15 6.60 4.58 2.43
C ILE A 15 5.85 5.31 3.55
N PHE A 16 4.80 4.71 4.09
CA PHE A 16 4.04 5.34 5.16
C PHE A 16 4.87 5.51 6.44
N LYS A 17 5.73 4.55 6.75
CA LYS A 17 6.59 4.68 7.92
C LYS A 17 7.59 5.83 7.77
N GLU A 18 8.00 6.11 6.55
CA GLU A 18 8.92 7.20 6.29
C GLU A 18 8.24 8.56 6.26
N LYS A 19 7.10 8.64 5.57
CA LYS A 19 6.46 9.94 5.34
C LYS A 19 5.45 10.32 6.40
N LYS A 20 4.77 9.35 6.98
CA LYS A 20 3.81 9.55 8.08
C LYS A 20 2.68 10.52 7.74
N ILE A 21 2.28 10.57 6.47
CA ILE A 21 1.16 11.38 6.01
C ILE A 21 0.23 10.53 5.16
N PRO A 22 -1.05 10.89 5.05
CA PRO A 22 -1.95 10.17 4.14
C PRO A 22 -1.53 10.37 2.69
N LEU A 23 -1.68 9.32 1.90
CA LEU A 23 -1.29 9.33 0.49
C LEU A 23 -2.35 8.61 -0.34
N THR A 24 -2.54 9.05 -1.58
CA THR A 24 -3.38 8.31 -2.51
C THR A 24 -2.62 7.07 -2.98
N SER A 25 -3.36 6.08 -3.48
CA SER A 25 -2.72 4.89 -4.04
C SER A 25 -1.81 5.26 -5.20
N ARG A 26 -2.21 6.26 -6.00
CA ARG A 26 -1.38 6.72 -7.11
C ARG A 26 -0.06 7.29 -6.61
N GLU A 27 -0.11 8.11 -5.56
CA GLU A 27 1.10 8.68 -4.98
C GLU A 27 2.03 7.60 -4.45
N ILE A 28 1.45 6.60 -3.79
CA ILE A 28 2.24 5.50 -3.24
C ILE A 28 2.92 4.72 -4.38
N VAL A 29 2.17 4.42 -5.45
CA VAL A 29 2.72 3.70 -6.58
C VAL A 29 3.85 4.51 -7.24
N GLU A 30 3.64 5.81 -7.42
CA GLU A 30 4.66 6.66 -8.04
C GLU A 30 5.94 6.68 -7.21
N ILE A 31 5.83 6.79 -5.91
CA ILE A 31 7.00 6.78 -5.03
C ILE A 31 7.69 5.42 -5.09
N ALA A 32 6.91 4.35 -5.03
CA ALA A 32 7.46 3.00 -5.04
C ALA A 32 8.20 2.71 -6.35
N MET A 33 7.63 3.17 -7.47
CA MET A 33 8.27 2.97 -8.77
C MET A 33 9.55 3.80 -8.88
N ARG A 34 9.52 5.03 -8.40
CA ARG A 34 10.68 5.90 -8.45
C ARG A 34 11.84 5.34 -7.64
N ARG A 35 11.53 4.64 -6.54
CA ARG A 35 12.53 4.03 -5.70
C ARG A 35 12.85 2.58 -6.08
N ASN A 36 12.24 2.09 -7.14
CA ASN A 36 12.40 0.70 -7.58
C ASN A 36 12.04 -0.31 -6.48
N LEU A 37 11.03 0.01 -5.69
CA LEU A 37 10.58 -0.89 -4.63
C LEU A 37 9.66 -1.97 -5.15
N ILE A 38 8.90 -1.69 -6.21
CA ILE A 38 7.97 -2.66 -6.79
C ILE A 38 8.22 -2.78 -8.28
N LYS A 39 7.84 -3.95 -8.80
CA LYS A 39 7.85 -4.19 -10.24
C LYS A 39 6.42 -4.07 -10.73
N VAL A 40 6.19 -3.21 -11.70
CA VAL A 40 4.85 -2.97 -12.23
C VAL A 40 4.68 -3.69 -13.55
N ASN A 41 3.73 -4.61 -13.59
CA ASN A 41 3.43 -5.37 -14.82
C ASN A 41 2.05 -5.05 -15.36
N GLY A 42 1.25 -4.29 -14.65
CA GLY A 42 -0.12 -4.01 -15.05
C GLY A 42 -0.27 -2.61 -15.61
N LYS A 43 -1.42 -2.38 -16.24
CA LYS A 43 -1.74 -1.08 -16.82
C LYS A 43 -2.25 -0.09 -15.77
N THR A 44 -2.80 -0.59 -14.67
CA THR A 44 -3.36 0.27 -13.63
C THR A 44 -2.87 -0.16 -12.26
N PRO A 45 -1.57 0.10 -11.95
CA PRO A 45 -1.01 -0.35 -10.68
C PRO A 45 -1.69 0.28 -9.47
N GLN A 46 -2.21 1.51 -9.59
CA GLN A 46 -2.91 2.13 -8.48
C GLN A 46 -4.21 1.42 -8.16
N ALA A 47 -4.93 0.91 -9.19
CA ALA A 47 -6.15 0.16 -8.95
C ALA A 47 -5.83 -1.16 -8.25
N THR A 48 -4.76 -1.82 -8.67
CA THR A 48 -4.33 -3.06 -8.04
C THR A 48 -3.94 -2.80 -6.58
N MET A 49 -3.25 -1.70 -6.31
CA MET A 49 -2.86 -1.36 -4.95
C MET A 49 -4.07 -1.07 -4.08
N ASN A 50 -5.09 -0.39 -4.62
CA ASN A 50 -6.34 -0.18 -3.89
C ASN A 50 -6.97 -1.52 -3.50
N ALA A 51 -7.03 -2.45 -4.45
CA ALA A 51 -7.58 -3.76 -4.16
C ALA A 51 -6.77 -4.49 -3.11
N ASP A 52 -5.44 -4.35 -3.16
CA ASP A 52 -4.57 -4.98 -2.17
C ASP A 52 -4.84 -4.43 -0.78
N PHE A 53 -5.03 -3.12 -0.65
CA PHE A 53 -5.35 -2.52 0.65
C PHE A 53 -6.68 -3.04 1.18
N ILE A 54 -7.69 -3.11 0.32
CA ILE A 54 -9.01 -3.60 0.71
C ILE A 54 -8.92 -5.07 1.14
N ASN A 55 -8.24 -5.88 0.35
CA ASN A 55 -8.09 -7.31 0.66
C ASN A 55 -7.30 -7.53 1.93
N GLU A 56 -6.30 -6.72 2.17
CA GLU A 56 -5.52 -6.79 3.41
C GLU A 56 -6.43 -6.54 4.60
N GLY A 57 -7.28 -5.50 4.52
CA GLY A 57 -8.21 -5.19 5.59
C GLY A 57 -9.19 -6.32 5.84
N ILE A 58 -9.70 -6.92 4.77
CA ILE A 58 -10.63 -8.03 4.90
C ILE A 58 -9.97 -9.22 5.60
N ARG A 59 -8.75 -9.57 5.19
CA ARG A 59 -8.03 -10.70 5.79
C ARG A 59 -7.75 -10.46 7.26
N ARG A 60 -7.34 -9.26 7.61
CA ARG A 60 -7.07 -8.94 9.01
C ARG A 60 -8.35 -8.95 9.84
N LYS A 61 -9.44 -8.45 9.28
CA LYS A 61 -10.72 -8.45 9.98
C LYS A 61 -11.17 -9.87 10.29
N LYS A 62 -10.95 -10.81 9.36
CA LYS A 62 -11.27 -12.22 9.61
C LYS A 62 -10.45 -12.80 10.76
N ARG A 63 -9.29 -12.26 11.01
CA ARG A 63 -8.44 -12.67 12.13
C ARG A 63 -8.68 -11.83 13.38
N ARG A 64 -9.69 -10.97 13.35
CA ARG A 64 -10.03 -10.06 14.45
C ARG A 64 -8.89 -9.08 14.73
N LEU A 65 -8.18 -8.68 13.68
CA LEU A 65 -7.14 -7.67 13.76
C LEU A 65 -7.64 -6.40 13.10
N LYS A 66 -7.11 -5.26 13.53
CA LYS A 66 -7.46 -3.98 12.92
C LYS A 66 -6.83 -3.86 11.54
N PRO A 67 -7.52 -3.24 10.58
CA PRO A 67 -6.89 -2.95 9.29
C PRO A 67 -5.68 -2.04 9.48
N ARG A 68 -4.63 -2.29 8.71
CA ARG A 68 -3.45 -1.42 8.75
C ARG A 68 -3.65 -0.17 7.93
N PHE A 69 -4.49 -0.25 6.90
CA PHE A 69 -4.70 0.86 5.98
C PHE A 69 -6.16 1.28 6.06
N ALA A 70 -6.37 2.56 6.23
CA ALA A 70 -7.72 3.12 6.32
C ALA A 70 -7.86 4.24 5.32
N LYS A 71 -9.04 4.33 4.70
CA LYS A 71 -9.33 5.38 3.75
C LYS A 71 -9.74 6.64 4.50
N THR A 72 -9.17 7.77 4.11
CA THR A 72 -9.55 9.05 4.69
C THR A 72 -10.75 9.62 3.93
N SER A 73 -11.35 10.68 4.48
CA SER A 73 -12.53 11.29 3.87
C SER A 73 -12.21 11.94 2.52
N ASP A 74 -10.97 12.33 2.30
CA ASP A 74 -10.58 12.96 1.04
C ASP A 74 -9.98 11.96 0.04
N GLY A 75 -10.21 10.67 0.24
CA GLY A 75 -9.83 9.66 -0.74
C GLY A 75 -8.41 9.17 -0.66
N LYS A 76 -7.72 9.52 0.41
CA LYS A 76 -6.35 9.04 0.60
C LYS A 76 -6.32 7.83 1.52
N TRP A 77 -5.20 7.17 1.58
CA TRP A 77 -5.00 6.06 2.50
C TRP A 77 -4.13 6.51 3.66
N ARG A 78 -4.41 5.96 4.81
CA ARG A 78 -3.68 6.24 6.03
C ARG A 78 -3.17 4.92 6.60
N TYR A 79 -1.97 4.92 7.15
CA TYR A 79 -1.39 3.72 7.75
C TYR A 79 -1.58 3.76 9.25
N ASP A 80 -2.30 2.79 9.79
CA ASP A 80 -2.58 2.66 11.20
C ASP A 80 -1.92 1.44 11.82
N GLY A 81 -0.96 0.83 11.14
CA GLY A 81 -0.26 -0.32 11.66
C GLY A 81 0.71 0.07 12.75
N ASP A 82 0.79 -0.70 13.78
CA ASP A 82 1.59 -0.46 14.97
C ASP A 82 1.27 0.85 15.63
#